data_8428e08d7a45baacc039802e31820fdf
#
_entry.id   8428e08d7a45baacc039802e31820fdf
#
_cell.length_a   1.000
_cell.length_b   1.000
_cell.length_c   1.000
_cell.angle_alpha   90.00
_cell.angle_beta   90.00
_cell.angle_gamma   90.00
#
_symmetry.space_group_name_H-M   'P 1'
#
loop_
_entity.id
_entity.type
_entity.pdbx_description
1 polymer ?
#
loop_
_entity_poly.entity_id
_entity_poly.type
_entity_poly.pdbx_seq_one_letter_code
_entity_poly.pdbx_strand_id
1 'polypeptide(L)'
;MPVLPRRAALLGLLATPALAQAAWRPERPIRLIVPWPPGGPADTHFRVLAEVATRHFGQAVVVENRPGATGTLGATTLKESRPDGSVVSQMPPGVFRVPLLSPRPAFDPMTDFTWIIQLTGSVFGTVVRADSPWQTLEELLAHARANPGRLNYGTLGIASSQHLGMERIAAQAGVTWTHVPYRGTAETLTALLAGQIDAAGESSSWAPMVEEGRLRLLATWGSARPPRFAQVPTLMELGIPVVAEAQYGLAAPRGMDPAIIQGLHDGFRAALFDPAHLAALERFHQRPLYLNSADYTAAVRVQFETEREALRRIGMLPA
;
A
#
# COMPACT_ATOMS: atom_id res chain seq x y z
N MET A 1 -2.74 84.46 -25.92
CA MET A 1 -2.52 83.34 -25.03
C MET A 1 -3.44 82.21 -25.46
N PRO A 2 -2.93 81.15 -26.04
CA PRO A 2 -3.75 79.99 -26.47
C PRO A 2 -3.86 78.98 -25.39
N VAL A 3 -5.07 78.46 -25.16
CA VAL A 3 -5.43 77.39 -24.24
C VAL A 3 -5.24 76.04 -24.96
N LEU A 4 -4.40 75.17 -24.41
CA LEU A 4 -4.21 73.80 -24.88
C LEU A 4 -5.30 72.85 -24.32
N PRO A 5 -5.91 71.97 -25.13
CA PRO A 5 -6.85 71.00 -24.65
C PRO A 5 -6.13 69.76 -24.08
N ARG A 6 -6.44 69.43 -22.86
CA ARG A 6 -6.02 68.15 -22.23
C ARG A 6 -6.80 66.97 -22.85
N ARG A 7 -6.13 66.13 -23.66
CA ARG A 7 -6.63 64.84 -24.08
C ARG A 7 -6.25 63.81 -22.99
N ALA A 8 -7.26 63.48 -22.20
CA ALA A 8 -7.15 62.32 -21.29
C ALA A 8 -7.22 61.02 -22.11
N ALA A 9 -6.13 60.28 -22.21
CA ALA A 9 -6.09 58.93 -22.77
C ALA A 9 -6.59 57.94 -21.70
N LEU A 10 -7.83 57.48 -21.82
CA LEU A 10 -8.37 56.33 -21.09
C LEU A 10 -7.78 55.06 -21.68
N LEU A 11 -6.71 54.55 -21.06
CA LEU A 11 -6.21 53.17 -21.26
C LEU A 11 -7.18 52.23 -20.55
N GLY A 12 -8.16 51.67 -21.27
CA GLY A 12 -8.98 50.57 -20.80
C GLY A 12 -8.12 49.31 -20.64
N LEU A 13 -7.84 48.89 -19.38
CA LEU A 13 -7.34 47.57 -19.09
C LEU A 13 -8.43 46.54 -19.49
N LEU A 14 -8.23 45.87 -20.62
CA LEU A 14 -8.96 44.67 -20.97
C LEU A 14 -8.49 43.56 -20.02
N ALA A 15 -9.16 43.43 -18.87
CA ALA A 15 -9.05 42.24 -18.04
C ALA A 15 -9.65 41.08 -18.84
N THR A 16 -8.80 40.29 -19.48
CA THR A 16 -9.21 38.99 -20.04
C THR A 16 -9.70 38.11 -18.87
N PRO A 17 -10.98 37.66 -18.89
CA PRO A 17 -11.41 36.72 -17.88
C PRO A 17 -10.52 35.47 -18.03
N ALA A 18 -9.77 35.11 -16.98
CA ALA A 18 -9.14 33.81 -16.89
C ALA A 18 -10.29 32.79 -16.95
N LEU A 19 -10.43 32.12 -18.10
CA LEU A 19 -11.32 30.98 -18.23
C LEU A 19 -10.88 29.98 -17.19
N ALA A 20 -11.58 29.93 -16.06
CA ALA A 20 -11.42 28.87 -15.09
C ALA A 20 -11.70 27.56 -15.85
N GLN A 21 -10.64 26.84 -16.16
CA GLN A 21 -10.73 25.55 -16.85
C GLN A 21 -11.62 24.67 -15.97
N ALA A 22 -12.78 24.28 -16.47
CA ALA A 22 -13.71 23.45 -15.72
C ALA A 22 -12.94 22.20 -15.24
N ALA A 23 -12.97 21.95 -13.91
CA ALA A 23 -12.29 20.80 -13.34
C ALA A 23 -12.76 19.54 -14.07
N TRP A 24 -11.84 18.69 -14.49
CA TRP A 24 -12.16 17.44 -15.16
C TRP A 24 -13.11 16.60 -14.29
N ARG A 25 -14.09 15.98 -14.93
CA ARG A 25 -15.01 15.02 -14.31
C ARG A 25 -15.10 13.77 -15.16
N PRO A 26 -15.19 12.58 -14.56
CA PRO A 26 -15.33 11.34 -15.32
C PRO A 26 -16.71 11.32 -16.03
N GLU A 27 -16.73 10.93 -17.30
CA GLU A 27 -17.97 10.76 -18.08
C GLU A 27 -18.61 9.37 -17.90
N ARG A 28 -17.87 8.45 -17.28
CA ARG A 28 -18.27 7.05 -17.04
C ARG A 28 -17.72 6.56 -15.70
N PRO A 29 -18.24 5.43 -15.18
CA PRO A 29 -17.74 4.86 -13.92
C PRO A 29 -16.24 4.62 -13.96
N ILE A 30 -15.57 4.89 -12.82
CA ILE A 30 -14.14 4.61 -12.60
C ILE A 30 -14.02 3.19 -12.04
N ARG A 31 -13.23 2.34 -12.67
CA ARG A 31 -12.83 1.03 -12.14
C ARG A 31 -11.62 1.21 -11.24
N LEU A 32 -11.78 0.88 -9.96
CA LEU A 32 -10.71 0.88 -8.96
C LEU A 32 -10.25 -0.57 -8.76
N ILE A 33 -9.11 -0.92 -9.34
CA ILE A 33 -8.54 -2.26 -9.19
C ILE A 33 -7.88 -2.37 -7.83
N VAL A 34 -8.31 -3.37 -7.05
CA VAL A 34 -7.71 -3.77 -5.77
C VAL A 34 -7.06 -5.15 -5.97
N PRO A 35 -5.71 -5.26 -5.92
CA PRO A 35 -5.01 -6.49 -6.30
C PRO A 35 -4.98 -7.54 -5.17
N TRP A 36 -6.01 -7.58 -4.35
CA TRP A 36 -6.19 -8.50 -3.22
C TRP A 36 -7.56 -9.16 -3.23
N PRO A 37 -7.70 -10.35 -2.60
CA PRO A 37 -9.01 -10.96 -2.40
C PRO A 37 -9.93 -10.06 -1.58
N PRO A 38 -11.26 -10.19 -1.74
CA PRO A 38 -12.23 -9.49 -0.90
C PRO A 38 -12.07 -9.81 0.59
N GLY A 39 -12.41 -8.84 1.45
CA GLY A 39 -12.49 -9.00 2.91
C GLY A 39 -11.21 -8.69 3.68
N GLY A 40 -10.07 -8.48 3.02
CA GLY A 40 -8.84 -8.00 3.67
C GLY A 40 -8.88 -6.50 3.98
N PRO A 41 -7.88 -5.97 4.74
CA PRO A 41 -7.82 -4.55 5.10
C PRO A 41 -7.89 -3.62 3.89
N ALA A 42 -7.09 -3.90 2.85
CA ALA A 42 -7.07 -3.10 1.64
C ALA A 42 -8.44 -3.09 0.95
N ASP A 43 -9.06 -4.25 0.73
CA ASP A 43 -10.39 -4.33 0.11
C ASP A 43 -11.43 -3.54 0.91
N THR A 44 -11.43 -3.69 2.23
CA THR A 44 -12.39 -3.04 3.11
C THR A 44 -12.32 -1.52 3.03
N HIS A 45 -11.12 -0.92 3.23
CA HIS A 45 -11.03 0.53 3.19
C HIS A 45 -11.16 1.10 1.77
N PHE A 46 -10.73 0.38 0.72
CA PHE A 46 -10.91 0.83 -0.66
C PHE A 46 -12.38 0.83 -1.09
N ARG A 47 -13.24 -0.05 -0.56
CA ARG A 47 -14.69 0.03 -0.78
C ARG A 47 -15.27 1.29 -0.17
N VAL A 48 -14.88 1.66 1.04
CA VAL A 48 -15.30 2.92 1.66
C VAL A 48 -14.74 4.12 0.89
N LEU A 49 -13.45 4.09 0.49
CA LEU A 49 -12.85 5.13 -0.35
C LEU A 49 -13.64 5.33 -1.66
N ALA A 50 -14.01 4.22 -2.33
CA ALA A 50 -14.76 4.24 -3.58
C ALA A 50 -16.17 4.81 -3.41
N GLU A 51 -16.87 4.44 -2.33
CA GLU A 51 -18.19 4.98 -2.00
C GLU A 51 -18.14 6.49 -1.80
N VAL A 52 -17.17 6.97 -1.00
CA VAL A 52 -16.98 8.40 -0.76
C VAL A 52 -16.57 9.12 -2.04
N ALA A 53 -15.62 8.58 -2.79
CA ALA A 53 -15.13 9.15 -4.04
C ALA A 53 -16.24 9.28 -5.09
N THR A 54 -17.21 8.36 -5.13
CA THR A 54 -18.40 8.41 -5.98
C THR A 54 -19.16 9.75 -5.80
N ARG A 55 -19.27 10.23 -4.57
CA ARG A 55 -19.92 11.52 -4.28
C ARG A 55 -19.15 12.72 -4.84
N HIS A 56 -17.82 12.65 -4.82
CA HIS A 56 -16.97 13.74 -5.33
C HIS A 56 -16.88 13.74 -6.86
N PHE A 57 -16.84 12.57 -7.49
CA PHE A 57 -16.77 12.46 -8.94
C PHE A 57 -18.12 12.64 -9.64
N GLY A 58 -19.25 12.40 -8.94
CA GLY A 58 -20.58 12.35 -9.57
C GLY A 58 -20.75 11.14 -10.50
N GLN A 59 -19.81 10.20 -10.49
CA GLN A 59 -19.82 8.94 -11.23
C GLN A 59 -19.40 7.82 -10.29
N ALA A 60 -19.94 6.62 -10.50
CA ALA A 60 -19.63 5.47 -9.66
C ALA A 60 -18.13 5.12 -9.71
N VAL A 61 -17.54 4.89 -8.54
CA VAL A 61 -16.23 4.25 -8.40
C VAL A 61 -16.45 2.80 -8.00
N VAL A 62 -16.10 1.86 -8.87
CA VAL A 62 -16.41 0.43 -8.72
C VAL A 62 -15.14 -0.33 -8.38
N VAL A 63 -15.11 -0.94 -7.21
CA VAL A 63 -13.98 -1.80 -6.78
C VAL A 63 -14.03 -3.13 -7.55
N GLU A 64 -12.91 -3.46 -8.17
CA GLU A 64 -12.67 -4.74 -8.86
C GLU A 64 -11.48 -5.46 -8.23
N ASN A 65 -11.72 -6.61 -7.59
CA ASN A 65 -10.65 -7.40 -7.01
C ASN A 65 -9.92 -8.23 -8.08
N ARG A 66 -8.59 -8.05 -8.20
CA ARG A 66 -7.70 -8.79 -9.12
C ARG A 66 -6.51 -9.39 -8.34
N PRO A 67 -6.74 -10.40 -7.49
CA PRO A 67 -5.69 -10.98 -6.66
C PRO A 67 -4.72 -11.84 -7.47
N GLY A 68 -3.48 -11.90 -7.02
CA GLY A 68 -2.44 -12.80 -7.53
C GLY A 68 -1.11 -12.12 -7.80
N ALA A 69 -0.09 -12.93 -8.01
CA ALA A 69 1.29 -12.51 -8.28
C ALA A 69 1.78 -11.41 -7.31
N THR A 70 1.55 -11.60 -6.01
CA THR A 70 1.94 -10.63 -4.95
C THR A 70 1.36 -9.21 -5.19
N GLY A 71 0.14 -9.14 -5.74
CA GLY A 71 -0.56 -7.88 -6.00
C GLY A 71 -0.19 -7.19 -7.33
N THR A 72 0.52 -7.84 -8.24
CA THR A 72 0.96 -7.22 -9.51
C THR A 72 0.00 -7.43 -10.67
N LEU A 73 -1.01 -8.31 -10.57
CA LEU A 73 -2.01 -8.48 -11.63
C LEU A 73 -2.81 -7.19 -11.89
N GLY A 74 -3.04 -6.38 -10.85
CA GLY A 74 -3.65 -5.06 -11.00
C GLY A 74 -2.81 -4.13 -11.88
N ALA A 75 -1.50 -4.10 -11.68
CA ALA A 75 -0.57 -3.29 -12.46
C ALA A 75 -0.52 -3.74 -13.94
N THR A 76 -0.50 -5.06 -14.20
CA THR A 76 -0.55 -5.59 -15.57
C THR A 76 -1.83 -5.15 -16.29
N THR A 77 -2.98 -5.28 -15.61
CA THR A 77 -4.27 -4.83 -16.17
C THR A 77 -4.28 -3.31 -16.41
N LEU A 78 -3.68 -2.53 -15.49
CA LEU A 78 -3.61 -1.08 -15.61
C LEU A 78 -2.78 -0.64 -16.82
N LYS A 79 -1.61 -1.26 -17.03
CA LYS A 79 -0.75 -0.99 -18.20
C LYS A 79 -1.48 -1.10 -19.53
N GLU A 80 -2.37 -2.08 -19.65
CA GLU A 80 -3.16 -2.36 -20.88
C GLU A 80 -4.41 -1.47 -21.01
N SER A 81 -4.71 -0.65 -19.99
CA SER A 81 -5.89 0.20 -19.96
C SER A 81 -5.66 1.53 -20.71
N ARG A 82 -6.76 2.21 -21.10
CA ARG A 82 -6.70 3.52 -21.76
C ARG A 82 -6.38 4.63 -20.74
N PRO A 83 -5.56 5.63 -21.10
CA PRO A 83 -5.21 6.75 -20.23
C PRO A 83 -6.29 7.84 -20.18
N ASP A 84 -7.55 7.49 -19.92
CA ASP A 84 -8.72 8.37 -19.96
C ASP A 84 -9.39 8.59 -18.60
N GLY A 85 -8.76 8.14 -17.51
CA GLY A 85 -9.27 8.29 -16.15
C GLY A 85 -10.30 7.25 -15.72
N SER A 86 -10.70 6.31 -16.61
CA SER A 86 -11.71 5.30 -16.30
C SER A 86 -11.18 4.09 -15.52
N VAL A 87 -9.85 3.96 -15.37
CA VAL A 87 -9.23 2.86 -14.63
C VAL A 87 -8.09 3.40 -13.76
N VAL A 88 -8.13 3.07 -12.50
CA VAL A 88 -7.03 3.28 -11.55
C VAL A 88 -6.77 1.98 -10.79
N SER A 89 -5.56 1.80 -10.28
CA SER A 89 -5.22 0.61 -9.51
C SER A 89 -4.48 0.98 -8.23
N GLN A 90 -4.76 0.27 -7.15
CA GLN A 90 -3.87 0.21 -6.02
C GLN A 90 -2.52 -0.36 -6.46
N MET A 91 -1.44 0.27 -6.01
CA MET A 91 -0.06 -0.12 -6.32
C MET A 91 0.68 -0.51 -5.04
N PRO A 92 0.66 -1.79 -4.66
CA PRO A 92 1.39 -2.28 -3.50
C PRO A 92 2.90 -2.41 -3.80
N PRO A 93 3.79 -2.50 -2.78
CA PRO A 93 5.24 -2.62 -3.00
C PRO A 93 5.69 -3.79 -3.88
N GLY A 94 4.85 -4.83 -4.03
CA GLY A 94 5.09 -5.92 -4.99
C GLY A 94 5.32 -5.45 -6.42
N VAL A 95 4.73 -4.30 -6.82
CA VAL A 95 4.91 -3.73 -8.16
C VAL A 95 6.34 -3.27 -8.44
N PHE A 96 7.12 -3.01 -7.40
CA PHE A 96 8.55 -2.65 -7.52
C PHE A 96 9.47 -3.87 -7.50
N ARG A 97 9.08 -4.95 -6.82
CA ARG A 97 9.91 -6.15 -6.57
C ARG A 97 9.76 -7.20 -7.65
N VAL A 98 8.52 -7.54 -8.00
CA VAL A 98 8.25 -8.65 -8.94
C VAL A 98 8.88 -8.42 -10.30
N PRO A 99 8.85 -7.21 -10.90
CA PRO A 99 9.58 -6.95 -12.14
C PRO A 99 11.10 -7.16 -12.04
N LEU A 100 11.70 -6.81 -10.89
CA LEU A 100 13.14 -7.01 -10.65
C LEU A 100 13.55 -8.48 -10.60
N LEU A 101 12.63 -9.36 -10.18
CA LEU A 101 12.86 -10.80 -10.07
C LEU A 101 12.55 -11.58 -11.36
N SER A 102 12.02 -10.90 -12.39
CA SER A 102 11.63 -11.54 -13.63
C SER A 102 12.60 -11.19 -14.77
N PRO A 103 13.08 -12.17 -15.53
CA PRO A 103 13.89 -11.91 -16.73
C PRO A 103 13.08 -11.25 -17.87
N ARG A 104 11.74 -11.33 -17.79
CA ARG A 104 10.79 -10.71 -18.72
C ARG A 104 9.65 -10.10 -17.93
N PRO A 105 9.83 -8.90 -17.34
CA PRO A 105 8.80 -8.27 -16.55
C PRO A 105 7.58 -7.88 -17.40
N ALA A 106 6.40 -8.11 -16.86
CA ALA A 106 5.14 -7.75 -17.54
C ALA A 106 4.95 -6.23 -17.67
N PHE A 107 5.58 -5.46 -16.80
CA PHE A 107 5.56 -3.99 -16.79
C PHE A 107 6.83 -3.42 -16.16
N ASP A 108 7.09 -2.15 -16.44
CA ASP A 108 8.10 -1.34 -15.78
C ASP A 108 7.42 -0.29 -14.88
N PRO A 109 7.60 -0.34 -13.56
CA PRO A 109 6.95 0.62 -12.65
C PRO A 109 7.42 2.06 -12.85
N MET A 110 8.59 2.28 -13.49
CA MET A 110 9.14 3.61 -13.71
C MET A 110 8.57 4.30 -14.96
N THR A 111 8.10 3.54 -15.94
CA THR A 111 7.72 4.07 -17.25
C THR A 111 6.27 3.79 -17.68
N ASP A 112 5.62 2.77 -17.11
CA ASP A 112 4.30 2.32 -17.61
C ASP A 112 3.10 2.97 -16.90
N PHE A 113 3.34 3.75 -15.83
CA PHE A 113 2.27 4.30 -14.99
C PHE A 113 2.38 5.80 -14.76
N THR A 114 1.24 6.41 -14.48
CA THR A 114 1.09 7.76 -13.94
C THR A 114 0.66 7.63 -12.48
N TRP A 115 1.48 8.09 -11.55
CA TRP A 115 1.22 8.02 -10.11
C TRP A 115 0.29 9.16 -9.70
N ILE A 116 -0.88 8.84 -9.15
CA ILE A 116 -1.96 9.81 -8.88
C ILE A 116 -1.88 10.37 -7.47
N ILE A 117 -1.87 9.49 -6.48
CA ILE A 117 -1.92 9.85 -5.06
C ILE A 117 -1.39 8.71 -4.21
N GLN A 118 -0.53 9.00 -3.22
CA GLN A 118 -0.26 8.07 -2.13
C GLN A 118 -1.34 8.23 -1.06
N LEU A 119 -1.85 7.12 -0.55
CA LEU A 119 -2.98 7.11 0.37
C LEU A 119 -2.58 6.77 1.80
N THR A 120 -1.98 5.60 1.99
CA THR A 120 -1.73 5.02 3.31
C THR A 120 -0.63 3.97 3.25
N GLY A 121 -0.45 3.20 4.31
CA GLY A 121 0.48 2.08 4.38
C GLY A 121 -0.02 0.99 5.32
N SER A 122 0.47 -0.23 5.10
CA SER A 122 0.16 -1.36 5.98
C SER A 122 1.07 -1.37 7.19
N VAL A 123 0.49 -1.68 8.35
CA VAL A 123 1.21 -2.01 9.58
C VAL A 123 1.34 -3.53 9.63
N PHE A 124 2.54 -4.02 9.87
CA PHE A 124 2.82 -5.45 9.95
C PHE A 124 3.16 -5.90 11.37
N GLY A 125 3.02 -7.19 11.59
CA GLY A 125 3.44 -7.85 12.83
C GLY A 125 3.66 -9.34 12.65
N THR A 126 4.36 -9.93 13.59
CA THR A 126 4.52 -11.38 13.73
C THR A 126 3.46 -11.88 14.70
N VAL A 127 2.56 -12.74 14.22
CA VAL A 127 1.48 -13.31 15.02
C VAL A 127 1.58 -14.82 15.09
N VAL A 128 1.10 -15.35 16.20
CA VAL A 128 0.93 -16.79 16.47
C VAL A 128 -0.47 -17.03 17.02
N ARG A 129 -0.93 -18.28 17.10
CA ARG A 129 -2.16 -18.62 17.84
C ARG A 129 -1.99 -18.27 19.32
N ALA A 130 -3.08 -17.88 19.98
CA ALA A 130 -3.04 -17.52 21.39
C ALA A 130 -2.65 -18.69 22.30
N ASP A 131 -2.98 -19.91 21.89
CA ASP A 131 -2.66 -21.17 22.62
C ASP A 131 -1.27 -21.76 22.25
N SER A 132 -0.51 -21.09 21.38
CA SER A 132 0.86 -21.51 21.06
C SER A 132 1.77 -21.40 22.29
N PRO A 133 2.85 -22.20 22.37
CA PRO A 133 3.76 -22.17 23.51
C PRO A 133 4.55 -20.86 23.63
N TRP A 134 4.64 -20.09 22.54
CA TRP A 134 5.45 -18.86 22.49
C TRP A 134 4.66 -17.66 22.95
N GLN A 135 5.15 -16.99 24.01
CA GLN A 135 4.57 -15.77 24.56
C GLN A 135 5.23 -14.51 23.99
N THR A 136 6.48 -14.63 23.54
CA THR A 136 7.30 -13.52 23.01
C THR A 136 7.94 -13.92 21.68
N LEU A 137 8.40 -12.91 20.92
CA LEU A 137 9.17 -13.18 19.69
C LEU A 137 10.48 -13.89 20.01
N GLU A 138 11.10 -13.59 21.13
CA GLU A 138 12.36 -14.22 21.57
C GLU A 138 12.19 -15.72 21.77
N GLU A 139 11.09 -16.17 22.39
CA GLU A 139 10.76 -17.59 22.57
C GLU A 139 10.54 -18.29 21.23
N LEU A 140 9.83 -17.65 20.29
CA LEU A 140 9.64 -18.16 18.93
C LEU A 140 10.98 -18.33 18.21
N LEU A 141 11.84 -17.32 18.29
CA LEU A 141 13.18 -17.35 17.67
C LEU A 141 14.11 -18.37 18.34
N ALA A 142 14.03 -18.53 19.67
CA ALA A 142 14.77 -19.56 20.40
C ALA A 142 14.35 -20.96 19.95
N HIS A 143 13.03 -21.19 19.79
CA HIS A 143 12.51 -22.44 19.24
C HIS A 143 13.01 -22.70 17.82
N ALA A 144 12.94 -21.70 16.94
CA ALA A 144 13.41 -21.82 15.55
C ALA A 144 14.92 -22.11 15.47
N ARG A 145 15.72 -21.53 16.38
CA ARG A 145 17.17 -21.79 16.50
C ARG A 145 17.48 -23.21 16.93
N ALA A 146 16.71 -23.74 17.90
CA ALA A 146 16.84 -25.10 18.37
C ALA A 146 16.34 -26.15 17.35
N ASN A 147 15.46 -25.75 16.43
CA ASN A 147 14.79 -26.65 15.47
C ASN A 147 14.85 -26.06 14.05
N PRO A 148 16.03 -25.97 13.41
CA PRO A 148 16.19 -25.34 12.09
C PRO A 148 15.27 -25.94 11.04
N GLY A 149 14.52 -25.07 10.32
CA GLY A 149 13.59 -25.42 9.24
C GLY A 149 12.29 -26.11 9.68
N ARG A 150 12.07 -26.33 10.97
CA ARG A 150 10.85 -27.00 11.47
C ARG A 150 9.67 -26.03 11.65
N LEU A 151 9.94 -24.77 12.00
CA LEU A 151 8.91 -23.76 12.16
C LEU A 151 8.41 -23.30 10.78
N ASN A 152 7.10 -23.36 10.57
CA ASN A 152 6.46 -22.90 9.35
C ASN A 152 5.82 -21.52 9.57
N TYR A 153 6.02 -20.59 8.64
CA TYR A 153 5.34 -19.29 8.68
C TYR A 153 4.63 -18.95 7.38
N GLY A 154 3.47 -18.31 7.49
CA GLY A 154 2.66 -17.89 6.36
C GLY A 154 2.80 -16.41 6.01
N THR A 155 2.66 -16.08 4.73
CA THR A 155 2.56 -14.71 4.22
C THR A 155 1.74 -14.64 2.93
N LEU A 156 1.53 -13.43 2.39
CA LEU A 156 0.82 -13.16 1.11
C LEU A 156 1.61 -13.58 -0.15
N GLY A 157 2.58 -14.48 -0.03
CA GLY A 157 3.35 -14.98 -1.17
C GLY A 157 4.79 -14.48 -1.23
N ILE A 158 5.52 -15.04 -2.20
CA ILE A 158 6.95 -14.78 -2.41
C ILE A 158 7.18 -13.29 -2.76
N ALA A 159 8.22 -12.69 -2.18
CA ALA A 159 8.58 -11.27 -2.34
C ALA A 159 7.51 -10.28 -1.85
N SER A 160 6.49 -10.73 -1.10
CA SER A 160 5.62 -9.81 -0.35
C SER A 160 6.41 -9.08 0.74
N SER A 161 5.87 -7.95 1.22
CA SER A 161 6.50 -7.23 2.34
C SER A 161 6.61 -8.09 3.59
N GLN A 162 5.63 -8.96 3.80
CA GLN A 162 5.59 -9.90 4.90
C GLN A 162 6.68 -10.98 4.77
N HIS A 163 6.83 -11.57 3.57
CA HIS A 163 7.89 -12.54 3.30
C HIS A 163 9.27 -11.93 3.55
N LEU A 164 9.56 -10.77 2.92
CA LEU A 164 10.84 -10.10 3.09
C LEU A 164 11.09 -9.66 4.54
N GLY A 165 10.04 -9.26 5.26
CA GLY A 165 10.11 -8.92 6.69
C GLY A 165 10.53 -10.12 7.53
N MET A 166 9.85 -11.27 7.35
CA MET A 166 10.19 -12.51 8.05
C MET A 166 11.60 -12.99 7.71
N GLU A 167 12.02 -12.97 6.44
CA GLU A 167 13.38 -13.36 6.03
C GLU A 167 14.45 -12.43 6.63
N ARG A 168 14.18 -11.12 6.74
CA ARG A 168 15.08 -10.18 7.41
C ARG A 168 15.16 -10.44 8.91
N ILE A 169 14.04 -10.79 9.56
CA ILE A 169 14.03 -11.21 10.97
C ILE A 169 14.88 -12.47 11.14
N ALA A 170 14.68 -13.47 10.28
CA ALA A 170 15.46 -14.72 10.31
C ALA A 170 16.96 -14.47 10.17
N ALA A 171 17.36 -13.67 9.20
CA ALA A 171 18.76 -13.33 8.95
C ALA A 171 19.39 -12.61 10.15
N GLN A 172 18.68 -11.65 10.77
CA GLN A 172 19.17 -10.93 11.94
C GLN A 172 19.24 -11.80 13.20
N ALA A 173 18.29 -12.72 13.36
CA ALA A 173 18.24 -13.63 14.51
C ALA A 173 19.09 -14.88 14.34
N GLY A 174 19.65 -15.16 13.16
CA GLY A 174 20.41 -16.37 12.86
C GLY A 174 19.55 -17.64 12.95
N VAL A 175 18.32 -17.60 12.45
CA VAL A 175 17.40 -18.75 12.44
C VAL A 175 17.00 -19.14 11.02
N THR A 176 16.55 -20.39 10.87
CA THR A 176 15.99 -20.92 9.63
C THR A 176 14.59 -21.44 9.91
N TRP A 177 13.63 -20.99 9.11
CA TRP A 177 12.23 -21.42 9.12
C TRP A 177 11.71 -21.69 7.72
N THR A 178 10.52 -22.24 7.57
CA THR A 178 9.95 -22.62 6.28
C THR A 178 8.82 -21.69 5.89
N HIS A 179 8.94 -21.03 4.74
CA HIS A 179 7.92 -20.14 4.20
C HIS A 179 6.79 -20.92 3.53
N VAL A 180 5.55 -20.58 3.86
CA VAL A 180 4.33 -21.09 3.21
C VAL A 180 3.58 -19.90 2.57
N PRO A 181 3.59 -19.76 1.23
CA PRO A 181 2.92 -18.67 0.54
C PRO A 181 1.42 -18.91 0.41
N TYR A 182 0.61 -17.87 0.71
CA TYR A 182 -0.84 -17.82 0.52
C TYR A 182 -1.24 -16.72 -0.47
N ARG A 183 -2.49 -16.74 -0.94
CA ARG A 183 -3.00 -15.74 -1.90
C ARG A 183 -3.46 -14.45 -1.25
N GLY A 184 -3.75 -14.46 0.05
CA GLY A 184 -4.29 -13.31 0.77
C GLY A 184 -4.35 -13.54 2.28
N THR A 185 -4.48 -12.44 3.02
CA THR A 185 -4.51 -12.39 4.48
C THR A 185 -5.56 -13.33 5.10
N ALA A 186 -6.77 -13.39 4.55
CA ALA A 186 -7.83 -14.25 5.08
C ALA A 186 -7.43 -15.73 5.06
N GLU A 187 -6.80 -16.17 3.98
CA GLU A 187 -6.31 -17.54 3.82
C GLU A 187 -5.16 -17.82 4.80
N THR A 188 -4.19 -16.91 4.92
CA THR A 188 -3.07 -17.01 5.85
C THR A 188 -3.55 -17.12 7.31
N LEU A 189 -4.45 -16.22 7.74
CA LEU A 189 -4.96 -16.22 9.12
C LEU A 189 -5.85 -17.43 9.41
N THR A 190 -6.60 -17.92 8.42
CA THR A 190 -7.35 -19.18 8.55
C THR A 190 -6.42 -20.36 8.75
N ALA A 191 -5.33 -20.46 7.96
CA ALA A 191 -4.34 -21.50 8.11
C ALA A 191 -3.62 -21.44 9.46
N LEU A 192 -3.31 -20.24 9.96
CA LEU A 192 -2.72 -20.05 11.28
C LEU A 192 -3.67 -20.52 12.39
N LEU A 193 -4.93 -20.10 12.37
CA LEU A 193 -5.94 -20.52 13.36
C LEU A 193 -6.21 -22.03 13.33
N ALA A 194 -6.12 -22.64 12.15
CA ALA A 194 -6.25 -24.09 11.99
C ALA A 194 -4.99 -24.87 12.39
N GLY A 195 -3.89 -24.20 12.77
CA GLY A 195 -2.62 -24.85 13.14
C GLY A 195 -1.88 -25.48 11.96
N GLN A 196 -2.18 -25.08 10.73
CA GLN A 196 -1.46 -25.53 9.52
C GLN A 196 -0.10 -24.86 9.37
N ILE A 197 0.06 -23.68 10.00
CA ILE A 197 1.33 -22.95 10.15
C ILE A 197 1.49 -22.52 11.60
N ASP A 198 2.72 -22.30 12.02
CA ASP A 198 3.10 -21.97 13.40
C ASP A 198 3.02 -20.48 13.68
N ALA A 199 3.40 -19.66 12.71
CA ALA A 199 3.42 -18.20 12.79
C ALA A 199 2.94 -17.57 11.47
N ALA A 200 2.63 -16.29 11.50
CA ALA A 200 2.41 -15.50 10.29
C ALA A 200 3.07 -14.12 10.41
N GLY A 201 3.70 -13.69 9.30
CA GLY A 201 4.01 -12.30 9.06
C GLY A 201 2.82 -11.67 8.34
N GLU A 202 2.04 -10.82 9.00
CA GLU A 202 0.79 -10.33 8.45
C GLU A 202 0.54 -8.85 8.68
N SER A 203 -0.30 -8.27 7.81
CA SER A 203 -0.81 -6.92 8.01
C SER A 203 -1.82 -6.89 9.17
N SER A 204 -2.20 -5.70 9.62
CA SER A 204 -3.02 -5.46 10.82
C SER A 204 -4.43 -6.09 10.83
N SER A 205 -4.76 -6.96 9.87
CA SER A 205 -5.95 -7.85 9.96
C SER A 205 -5.97 -8.76 11.17
N TRP A 206 -4.81 -9.02 11.76
CA TRP A 206 -4.66 -9.76 13.01
C TRP A 206 -5.28 -9.01 14.19
N ALA A 207 -5.46 -7.68 14.11
CA ALA A 207 -5.84 -6.85 15.26
C ALA A 207 -7.16 -7.29 15.94
N PRO A 208 -8.28 -7.48 15.24
CA PRO A 208 -9.51 -7.98 15.87
C PRO A 208 -9.30 -9.35 16.54
N MET A 209 -8.55 -10.24 15.92
CA MET A 209 -8.31 -11.59 16.44
C MET A 209 -7.39 -11.59 17.66
N VAL A 210 -6.48 -10.63 17.77
CA VAL A 210 -5.64 -10.42 18.96
C VAL A 210 -6.51 -9.84 20.10
N GLU A 211 -7.38 -8.89 19.80
CA GLU A 211 -8.33 -8.32 20.77
C GLU A 211 -9.34 -9.36 21.29
N GLU A 212 -9.75 -10.30 20.45
CA GLU A 212 -10.61 -11.44 20.79
C GLU A 212 -9.85 -12.56 21.54
N GLY A 213 -8.53 -12.45 21.71
CA GLY A 213 -7.71 -13.46 22.36
C GLY A 213 -7.53 -14.77 21.57
N ARG A 214 -7.73 -14.74 20.25
CA ARG A 214 -7.54 -15.89 19.34
C ARG A 214 -6.12 -15.97 18.78
N LEU A 215 -5.49 -14.81 18.58
CA LEU A 215 -4.10 -14.66 18.17
C LEU A 215 -3.31 -13.92 19.25
N ARG A 216 -2.01 -14.06 19.21
CA ARG A 216 -1.04 -13.27 19.97
C ARG A 216 -0.11 -12.55 19.01
N LEU A 217 0.00 -11.23 19.18
CA LEU A 217 0.95 -10.40 18.47
C LEU A 217 2.27 -10.38 19.26
N LEU A 218 3.32 -10.95 18.68
CA LEU A 218 4.63 -11.06 19.33
C LEU A 218 5.50 -9.83 19.15
N ALA A 219 5.41 -9.20 17.97
CA ALA A 219 6.10 -7.95 17.68
C ALA A 219 5.41 -7.21 16.54
N THR A 220 5.52 -5.87 16.54
CA THR A 220 5.16 -5.02 15.41
C THR A 220 6.41 -4.63 14.62
N TRP A 221 6.26 -4.36 13.32
CA TRP A 221 7.40 -4.10 12.43
C TRP A 221 7.53 -2.63 12.04
N GLY A 222 6.66 -1.78 12.57
CA GLY A 222 6.72 -0.34 12.33
C GLY A 222 7.83 0.35 13.12
N SER A 223 8.08 1.62 12.77
CA SER A 223 9.03 2.48 13.46
C SER A 223 8.60 2.87 14.89
N ALA A 224 7.31 2.69 15.22
CA ALA A 224 6.71 2.93 16.52
C ALA A 224 5.63 1.89 16.82
N ARG A 225 5.33 1.72 18.12
CA ARG A 225 4.23 0.85 18.56
C ARG A 225 2.87 1.42 18.13
N PRO A 226 1.95 0.61 17.60
CA PRO A 226 0.58 1.06 17.35
C PRO A 226 -0.10 1.44 18.68
N PRO A 227 -0.83 2.57 18.77
CA PRO A 227 -1.40 3.04 20.04
C PRO A 227 -2.26 2.01 20.79
N ARG A 228 -3.07 1.23 20.06
CA ARG A 228 -3.92 0.17 20.65
C ARG A 228 -3.15 -1.08 21.08
N PHE A 229 -1.91 -1.24 20.66
CA PHE A 229 -1.01 -2.34 21.01
C PHE A 229 0.30 -1.81 21.62
N ALA A 230 0.21 -0.75 22.42
CA ALA A 230 1.36 -0.10 23.05
C ALA A 230 2.20 -1.03 23.94
N GLN A 231 1.62 -2.15 24.42
CA GLN A 231 2.30 -3.18 25.17
C GLN A 231 3.16 -4.12 24.31
N VAL A 232 2.92 -4.16 22.99
CA VAL A 232 3.66 -5.05 22.07
C VAL A 232 4.89 -4.31 21.54
N PRO A 233 6.10 -4.88 21.69
CA PRO A 233 7.32 -4.22 21.25
C PRO A 233 7.41 -4.17 19.71
N THR A 234 8.16 -3.20 19.21
CA THR A 234 8.63 -3.17 17.84
C THR A 234 9.86 -4.09 17.68
N LEU A 235 10.17 -4.51 16.46
CA LEU A 235 11.39 -5.26 16.17
C LEU A 235 12.65 -4.47 16.59
N MET A 236 12.65 -3.16 16.39
CA MET A 236 13.76 -2.28 16.79
C MET A 236 14.00 -2.32 18.30
N GLU A 237 12.94 -2.30 19.11
CA GLU A 237 13.04 -2.39 20.58
C GLU A 237 13.54 -3.75 21.05
N LEU A 238 13.32 -4.81 20.25
CA LEU A 238 13.84 -6.16 20.50
C LEU A 238 15.27 -6.37 19.98
N GLY A 239 15.95 -5.31 19.51
CA GLY A 239 17.31 -5.39 18.98
C GLY A 239 17.40 -6.00 17.57
N ILE A 240 16.27 -6.15 16.87
CA ILE A 240 16.22 -6.60 15.50
C ILE A 240 16.05 -5.36 14.59
N PRO A 241 17.11 -4.91 13.87
CA PRO A 241 17.09 -3.67 13.11
C PRO A 241 16.29 -3.83 11.80
N VAL A 242 15.01 -4.15 11.92
CA VAL A 242 14.06 -4.31 10.84
C VAL A 242 12.88 -3.38 11.07
N VAL A 243 12.69 -2.44 10.15
CA VAL A 243 11.45 -1.69 10.00
C VAL A 243 10.86 -2.09 8.66
N ALA A 244 9.59 -2.49 8.67
CA ALA A 244 8.85 -2.84 7.47
C ALA A 244 7.48 -2.16 7.52
N GLU A 245 7.32 -1.21 6.63
CA GLU A 245 6.06 -0.52 6.35
C GLU A 245 5.81 -0.64 4.84
N ALA A 246 4.58 -0.84 4.44
CA ALA A 246 4.23 -0.94 3.03
C ALA A 246 3.30 0.20 2.67
N GLN A 247 3.88 1.28 2.18
CA GLN A 247 3.13 2.42 1.66
C GLN A 247 2.55 2.08 0.30
N TYR A 248 1.35 2.56 0.01
CA TYR A 248 0.69 2.38 -1.27
C TYR A 248 -0.28 3.51 -1.60
N GLY A 249 -0.58 3.63 -2.86
CA GLY A 249 -1.49 4.62 -3.39
C GLY A 249 -2.15 4.14 -4.68
N LEU A 250 -2.62 5.08 -5.48
CA LEU A 250 -3.26 4.84 -6.76
C LEU A 250 -2.37 5.30 -7.91
N ALA A 251 -2.35 4.50 -8.96
CA ALA A 251 -1.82 4.90 -10.25
C ALA A 251 -2.85 4.70 -11.36
N ALA A 252 -2.60 5.36 -12.49
CA ALA A 252 -3.32 5.26 -13.74
C ALA A 252 -2.35 4.81 -14.86
N PRO A 253 -2.82 4.45 -16.06
CA PRO A 253 -1.95 4.16 -17.20
C PRO A 253 -1.03 5.34 -17.53
N ARG A 254 0.09 5.08 -18.18
CA ARG A 254 1.00 6.14 -18.65
C ARG A 254 0.32 7.08 -19.66
N GLY A 255 0.77 8.31 -19.74
CA GLY A 255 0.31 9.26 -20.76
C GLY A 255 -1.04 9.92 -20.46
N MET A 256 -1.41 10.00 -19.18
CA MET A 256 -2.59 10.69 -18.73
C MET A 256 -2.52 12.20 -19.01
N ASP A 257 -3.65 12.78 -19.40
CA ASP A 257 -3.80 14.22 -19.47
C ASP A 257 -3.64 14.84 -18.07
N PRO A 258 -2.88 15.96 -17.91
CA PRO A 258 -2.70 16.63 -16.63
C PRO A 258 -4.01 17.02 -15.92
N ALA A 259 -5.05 17.41 -16.67
CA ALA A 259 -6.35 17.76 -16.09
C ALA A 259 -7.05 16.53 -15.50
N ILE A 260 -6.89 15.36 -16.13
CA ILE A 260 -7.40 14.09 -15.62
C ILE A 260 -6.63 13.68 -14.36
N ILE A 261 -5.29 13.81 -14.35
CA ILE A 261 -4.46 13.54 -13.18
C ILE A 261 -4.93 14.36 -11.99
N GLN A 262 -5.09 15.69 -12.20
CA GLN A 262 -5.52 16.59 -11.16
C GLN A 262 -6.93 16.25 -10.65
N GLY A 263 -7.87 15.96 -11.56
CA GLY A 263 -9.24 15.62 -11.18
C GLY A 263 -9.32 14.31 -10.39
N LEU A 264 -8.56 13.26 -10.80
CA LEU A 264 -8.46 12.00 -10.05
C LEU A 264 -7.84 12.22 -8.68
N HIS A 265 -6.72 12.96 -8.63
CA HIS A 265 -6.06 13.31 -7.38
C HIS A 265 -7.01 14.00 -6.41
N ASP A 266 -7.70 15.07 -6.84
CA ASP A 266 -8.55 15.86 -5.97
C ASP A 266 -9.75 15.08 -5.45
N GLY A 267 -10.39 14.27 -6.31
CA GLY A 267 -11.49 13.41 -5.91
C GLY A 267 -11.08 12.34 -4.90
N PHE A 268 -9.95 11.66 -5.13
CA PHE A 268 -9.45 10.66 -4.18
C PHE A 268 -8.86 11.29 -2.92
N ARG A 269 -8.24 12.47 -3.01
CA ARG A 269 -7.78 13.21 -1.82
C ARG A 269 -8.95 13.59 -0.92
N ALA A 270 -10.03 14.12 -1.48
CA ALA A 270 -11.24 14.43 -0.73
C ALA A 270 -11.80 13.18 -0.03
N ALA A 271 -11.85 12.05 -0.75
CA ALA A 271 -12.29 10.78 -0.18
C ALA A 271 -11.33 10.22 0.89
N LEU A 272 -10.03 10.40 0.73
CA LEU A 272 -9.02 9.96 1.71
C LEU A 272 -9.26 10.58 3.09
N PHE A 273 -9.58 11.86 3.13
CA PHE A 273 -9.76 12.61 4.38
C PHE A 273 -11.24 12.69 4.85
N ASP A 274 -12.16 11.98 4.20
CA ASP A 274 -13.53 11.87 4.68
C ASP A 274 -13.57 11.07 5.99
N PRO A 275 -14.36 11.49 6.99
CA PRO A 275 -14.47 10.80 8.28
C PRO A 275 -14.79 9.31 8.17
N ALA A 276 -15.63 8.90 7.21
CA ALA A 276 -15.96 7.49 7.01
C ALA A 276 -14.75 6.68 6.56
N HIS A 277 -13.90 7.22 5.68
CA HIS A 277 -12.70 6.55 5.23
C HIS A 277 -11.61 6.55 6.31
N LEU A 278 -11.46 7.65 7.07
CA LEU A 278 -10.55 7.70 8.22
C LEU A 278 -10.88 6.62 9.25
N ALA A 279 -12.17 6.46 9.57
CA ALA A 279 -12.62 5.39 10.47
C ALA A 279 -12.35 3.98 9.91
N ALA A 280 -12.47 3.79 8.59
CA ALA A 280 -12.13 2.53 7.94
C ALA A 280 -10.62 2.22 8.00
N LEU A 281 -9.76 3.21 7.88
CA LEU A 281 -8.31 3.06 8.06
C LEU A 281 -7.96 2.74 9.52
N GLU A 282 -8.57 3.45 10.47
CA GLU A 282 -8.32 3.28 11.90
C GLU A 282 -8.65 1.87 12.38
N ARG A 283 -9.70 1.26 11.82
CA ARG A 283 -10.07 -0.14 12.11
C ARG A 283 -8.91 -1.12 11.90
N PHE A 284 -7.99 -0.81 10.99
CA PHE A 284 -6.81 -1.61 10.68
C PHE A 284 -5.51 -0.93 11.11
N HIS A 285 -5.56 0.01 12.06
CA HIS A 285 -4.40 0.76 12.56
C HIS A 285 -3.60 1.46 11.46
N GLN A 286 -4.26 1.78 10.34
CA GLN A 286 -3.70 2.56 9.26
C GLN A 286 -4.03 4.04 9.46
N ARG A 287 -3.22 4.89 8.87
CA ARG A 287 -3.42 6.34 8.86
C ARG A 287 -3.14 6.91 7.47
N PRO A 288 -3.67 8.06 7.12
CA PRO A 288 -3.26 8.74 5.90
C PRO A 288 -1.74 8.98 5.88
N LEU A 289 -1.10 8.59 4.77
CA LEU A 289 0.30 8.87 4.44
C LEU A 289 0.31 9.60 3.09
N TYR A 290 -0.44 10.69 3.04
CA TYR A 290 -0.74 11.42 1.84
C TYR A 290 0.50 12.01 1.16
N LEU A 291 0.62 11.76 -0.16
CA LEU A 291 1.46 12.51 -1.08
C LEU A 291 0.64 12.86 -2.32
N ASN A 292 0.82 14.07 -2.85
CA ASN A 292 0.26 14.44 -4.15
C ASN A 292 0.96 13.69 -5.29
N SER A 293 0.49 13.84 -6.53
CA SER A 293 1.00 13.12 -7.69
C SER A 293 2.51 13.35 -7.94
N ALA A 294 2.99 14.59 -7.79
CA ALA A 294 4.40 14.91 -8.00
C ALA A 294 5.30 14.30 -6.92
N ASP A 295 4.93 14.47 -5.65
CA ASP A 295 5.66 13.93 -4.50
C ASP A 295 5.61 12.41 -4.48
N TYR A 296 4.46 11.81 -4.83
CA TYR A 296 4.33 10.37 -4.93
C TYR A 296 5.21 9.79 -6.05
N THR A 297 5.26 10.45 -7.21
CA THR A 297 6.16 10.07 -8.31
C THR A 297 7.62 10.11 -7.88
N ALA A 298 8.02 11.12 -7.11
CA ALA A 298 9.38 11.21 -6.56
C ALA A 298 9.65 10.10 -5.53
N ALA A 299 8.70 9.86 -4.61
CA ALA A 299 8.80 8.80 -3.60
C ALA A 299 8.91 7.40 -4.22
N VAL A 300 8.16 7.13 -5.29
CA VAL A 300 8.21 5.86 -6.03
C VAL A 300 9.61 5.55 -6.57
N ARG A 301 10.33 6.55 -7.08
CA ARG A 301 11.70 6.36 -7.56
C ARG A 301 12.63 5.93 -6.44
N VAL A 302 12.54 6.60 -5.29
CA VAL A 302 13.33 6.25 -4.10
C VAL A 302 12.95 4.85 -3.62
N GLN A 303 11.66 4.53 -3.56
CA GLN A 303 11.18 3.23 -3.12
C GLN A 303 11.68 2.10 -4.04
N PHE A 304 11.65 2.29 -5.37
CA PHE A 304 12.13 1.30 -6.33
C PHE A 304 13.60 0.94 -6.11
N GLU A 305 14.48 1.94 -5.88
CA GLU A 305 15.90 1.69 -5.58
C GLU A 305 16.08 1.02 -4.21
N THR A 306 15.31 1.44 -3.22
CA THR A 306 15.32 0.82 -1.87
C THR A 306 14.94 -0.65 -1.93
N GLU A 307 13.92 -1.00 -2.73
CA GLU A 307 13.48 -2.39 -2.90
C GLU A 307 14.51 -3.22 -3.67
N ARG A 308 15.15 -2.63 -4.69
CA ARG A 308 16.24 -3.27 -5.43
C ARG A 308 17.40 -3.62 -4.50
N GLU A 309 17.82 -2.68 -3.69
CA GLU A 309 18.89 -2.88 -2.72
C GLU A 309 18.50 -3.93 -1.64
N ALA A 310 17.27 -3.89 -1.17
CA ALA A 310 16.78 -4.89 -0.21
C ALA A 310 16.83 -6.32 -0.78
N LEU A 311 16.42 -6.50 -2.05
CA LEU A 311 16.49 -7.80 -2.73
C LEU A 311 17.92 -8.28 -2.95
N ARG A 312 18.87 -7.37 -3.23
CA ARG A 312 20.30 -7.72 -3.31
C ARG A 312 20.84 -8.21 -1.98
N ARG A 313 20.55 -7.52 -0.88
CA ARG A 313 21.05 -7.88 0.47
C ARG A 313 20.62 -9.26 0.93
N ILE A 314 19.45 -9.72 0.49
CA ILE A 314 18.96 -11.08 0.82
C ILE A 314 19.29 -12.11 -0.26
N GLY A 315 20.13 -11.76 -1.24
CA GLY A 315 20.59 -12.68 -2.29
C GLY A 315 19.55 -13.05 -3.35
N MET A 316 18.44 -12.32 -3.44
CA MET A 316 17.41 -12.53 -4.48
C MET A 316 17.74 -11.87 -5.82
N LEU A 317 18.69 -10.95 -5.85
CA LEU A 317 19.25 -10.34 -7.06
C LEU A 317 20.77 -10.52 -7.08
N PRO A 318 21.38 -10.59 -8.27
CA PRO A 318 22.84 -10.53 -8.40
C PRO A 318 23.39 -9.25 -7.75
N ALA A 319 24.62 -9.34 -7.24
CA ALA A 319 25.34 -8.23 -6.64
C ALA A 319 25.60 -7.10 -7.66
#